data_f61c1d0787f4b57de0592ef592c6a4de
#
_entry.id   f61c1d0787f4b57de0592ef592c6a4de
#
_cell.length_a   1.000
_cell.length_b   1.000
_cell.length_c   1.000
_cell.angle_alpha   90.00
_cell.angle_beta   90.00
_cell.angle_gamma   90.00
#
_symmetry.space_group_name_H-M   'P 1'
#
loop_
_entity.id
_entity.type
_entity.pdbx_description
1 polymer ?
#
loop_
_entity_poly.entity_id
_entity_poly.type
_entity_poly.pdbx_seq_one_letter_code
_entity_poly.pdbx_strand_id
1 'polypeptide(L)'
;ARSDHVARLIKPALAEGKWVVCDRFIDSSRAYQGGAGGLGDEQILELHQIGSHGLLPDMCFLLEAGAEESAARLARRDAERADAIESRAADYHNGVDTAFHMIANAEPDRIRRIASSGSVEETHQAIMSALAPLLERGG
;
A
#
# COMPACT_ATOMS: atom_id res chain seq x y z
N ALA A 1 -7.03 16.07 4.73
CA ALA A 1 -7.73 14.90 4.25
C ALA A 1 -7.50 13.67 5.13
N ARG A 2 -6.27 13.07 5.15
CA ARG A 2 -6.04 11.86 5.96
C ARG A 2 -6.21 12.09 7.46
N SER A 3 -5.68 13.17 7.99
CA SER A 3 -5.79 13.50 9.42
C SER A 3 -7.24 13.61 9.87
N ASP A 4 -8.06 14.26 9.06
CA ASP A 4 -9.48 14.41 9.31
C ASP A 4 -10.20 13.06 9.27
N HIS A 5 -9.89 12.24 8.27
CA HIS A 5 -10.43 10.89 8.13
C HIS A 5 -10.07 10.01 9.34
N VAL A 6 -8.82 10.07 9.79
CA VAL A 6 -8.37 9.34 10.99
C VAL A 6 -9.12 9.80 12.23
N ALA A 7 -9.22 11.12 12.45
CA ALA A 7 -9.83 11.67 13.66
C ALA A 7 -11.34 11.45 13.71
N ARG A 8 -12.04 11.59 12.57
CA ARG A 8 -13.50 11.58 12.54
C ARG A 8 -14.13 10.22 12.29
N LEU A 9 -13.41 9.33 11.62
CA LEU A 9 -13.98 8.04 11.21
C LEU A 9 -13.19 6.85 11.75
N ILE A 10 -11.89 6.78 11.49
CA ILE A 10 -11.10 5.59 11.81
C ILE A 10 -10.95 5.38 13.31
N LYS A 11 -10.46 6.38 14.03
CA LYS A 11 -10.26 6.27 15.48
C LYS A 11 -11.56 6.01 16.25
N PRO A 12 -12.68 6.72 15.97
CA PRO A 12 -13.94 6.39 16.62
C PRO A 12 -14.43 4.97 16.35
N ALA A 13 -14.30 4.49 15.11
CA ALA A 13 -14.68 3.13 14.76
C ALA A 13 -13.84 2.09 15.52
N LEU A 14 -12.53 2.28 15.59
CA LEU A 14 -11.64 1.41 16.34
C LEU A 14 -11.95 1.43 17.83
N ALA A 15 -12.25 2.59 18.39
CA ALA A 15 -12.65 2.73 19.80
C ALA A 15 -13.94 1.98 20.13
N GLU A 16 -14.82 1.82 19.15
CA GLU A 16 -16.05 1.03 19.28
C GLU A 16 -15.84 -0.48 19.07
N GLY A 17 -14.60 -0.91 18.82
CA GLY A 17 -14.29 -2.31 18.58
C GLY A 17 -14.58 -2.79 17.15
N LYS A 18 -14.75 -1.86 16.22
CA LYS A 18 -15.04 -2.20 14.82
C LYS A 18 -13.77 -2.50 14.05
N TRP A 19 -13.90 -3.36 13.05
CA TRP A 19 -12.88 -3.56 12.03
C TRP A 19 -12.94 -2.42 11.02
N VAL A 20 -11.76 -1.93 10.63
CA VAL A 20 -11.64 -0.89 9.60
C VAL A 20 -10.81 -1.43 8.46
N VAL A 21 -11.37 -1.41 7.25
CA VAL A 21 -10.66 -1.75 6.02
C VAL A 21 -10.53 -0.45 5.22
N CYS A 22 -9.31 -0.12 4.86
CA CYS A 22 -9.00 1.11 4.15
C CYS A 22 -8.24 0.78 2.86
N ASP A 23 -8.75 1.25 1.73
CA ASP A 23 -8.03 1.15 0.46
C ASP A 23 -7.07 2.32 0.38
N ARG A 24 -5.78 2.02 0.44
CA ARG A 24 -4.66 2.97 0.51
C ARG A 24 -4.68 3.84 1.76
N PHE A 25 -3.57 3.84 2.44
CA PHE A 25 -3.35 4.64 3.65
C PHE A 25 -1.93 5.21 3.64
N ILE A 26 -1.27 5.27 4.79
CA ILE A 26 0.06 5.91 4.91
C ILE A 26 1.12 5.27 4.00
N ASP A 27 1.07 3.97 3.81
CA ASP A 27 2.08 3.27 3.00
C ASP A 27 2.06 3.73 1.53
N SER A 28 0.90 4.12 1.00
CA SER A 28 0.82 4.74 -0.32
C SER A 28 1.55 6.08 -0.35
N SER A 29 1.38 6.92 0.67
CA SER A 29 2.11 8.20 0.75
C SER A 29 3.60 7.98 0.88
N ARG A 30 4.02 6.97 1.65
CA ARG A 30 5.44 6.61 1.77
C ARG A 30 6.03 6.23 0.41
N ALA A 31 5.30 5.43 -0.36
CA ALA A 31 5.77 5.00 -1.68
C ALA A 31 5.71 6.11 -2.72
N TYR A 32 4.60 6.85 -2.80
CA TYR A 32 4.40 7.88 -3.81
C TYR A 32 5.19 9.17 -3.53
N GLN A 33 5.03 9.75 -2.35
CA GLN A 33 5.69 11.02 -2.02
C GLN A 33 7.05 10.82 -1.36
N GLY A 34 7.19 9.81 -0.52
CA GLY A 34 8.45 9.55 0.18
C GLY A 34 9.50 8.92 -0.71
N GLY A 35 9.14 7.82 -1.40
CA GLY A 35 10.08 7.09 -2.26
C GLY A 35 10.23 7.73 -3.62
N ALA A 36 9.26 7.54 -4.51
CA ALA A 36 9.32 8.01 -5.88
C ALA A 36 9.30 9.54 -5.99
N GLY A 37 8.60 10.23 -5.08
CA GLY A 37 8.53 11.69 -5.03
C GLY A 37 9.75 12.38 -4.42
N GLY A 38 10.66 11.62 -3.80
CA GLY A 38 11.93 12.15 -3.30
C GLY A 38 11.90 12.85 -1.96
N LEU A 39 10.77 12.88 -1.26
CA LEU A 39 10.69 13.52 0.08
C LEU A 39 11.38 12.70 1.18
N GLY A 40 11.49 11.39 0.99
CA GLY A 40 12.04 10.48 1.99
C GLY A 40 10.99 9.89 2.91
N ASP A 41 11.17 8.61 3.25
CA ASP A 41 10.23 7.85 4.07
C ASP A 41 10.08 8.43 5.48
N GLU A 42 11.19 8.83 6.10
CA GLU A 42 11.20 9.39 7.44
C GLU A 42 10.37 10.68 7.53
N GLN A 43 10.47 11.53 6.53
CA GLN A 43 9.72 12.78 6.49
C GLN A 43 8.21 12.54 6.36
N ILE A 44 7.81 11.55 5.57
CA ILE A 44 6.40 11.18 5.45
C ILE A 44 5.87 10.63 6.78
N LEU A 45 6.66 9.79 7.46
CA LEU A 45 6.28 9.24 8.77
C LEU A 45 6.18 10.35 9.83
N GLU A 46 7.08 11.34 9.82
CA GLU A 46 6.99 12.50 10.71
C GLU A 46 5.71 13.30 10.49
N LEU A 47 5.38 13.57 9.23
CA LEU A 47 4.13 14.26 8.88
C LEU A 47 2.91 13.46 9.35
N HIS A 48 2.96 12.14 9.21
CA HIS A 48 1.91 11.25 9.68
C HIS A 48 1.77 11.29 11.21
N GLN A 49 2.90 11.33 11.92
CA GLN A 49 2.91 11.44 13.39
C GLN A 49 2.21 12.72 13.84
N ILE A 50 2.51 13.83 13.19
CA ILE A 50 1.91 15.13 13.50
C ILE A 50 0.43 15.17 13.14
N GLY A 51 0.09 14.75 11.91
CA GLY A 51 -1.27 14.87 11.37
C GLY A 51 -2.24 13.81 11.85
N SER A 52 -1.79 12.58 12.03
CA SER A 52 -2.64 11.41 12.32
C SER A 52 -2.19 10.63 13.55
N HIS A 53 -1.34 11.22 14.38
CA HIS A 53 -0.81 10.61 15.61
C HIS A 53 -0.09 9.29 15.39
N GLY A 54 0.49 9.09 14.20
CA GLY A 54 1.27 7.91 13.88
C GLY A 54 0.45 6.62 13.75
N LEU A 55 -0.88 6.72 13.58
CA LEU A 55 -1.73 5.53 13.44
C LEU A 55 -1.32 4.70 12.23
N LEU A 56 -0.91 3.46 12.49
CA LEU A 56 -0.58 2.50 11.44
C LEU A 56 -1.62 1.38 11.43
N PRO A 57 -1.95 0.82 10.24
CA PRO A 57 -2.80 -0.36 10.20
C PRO A 57 -2.12 -1.54 10.89
N ASP A 58 -2.90 -2.38 11.53
CA ASP A 58 -2.38 -3.60 12.16
C ASP A 58 -1.83 -4.57 11.12
N MET A 59 -2.42 -4.57 9.93
CA MET A 59 -1.96 -5.35 8.80
C MET A 59 -2.28 -4.62 7.49
N CYS A 60 -1.34 -4.67 6.58
CA CYS A 60 -1.48 -4.13 5.24
C CYS A 60 -1.22 -5.23 4.22
N PHE A 61 -2.04 -5.30 3.20
CA PHE A 61 -1.83 -6.25 2.10
C PHE A 61 -1.31 -5.52 0.87
N LEU A 62 -0.15 -5.95 0.41
CA LEU A 62 0.42 -5.48 -0.85
C LEU A 62 0.07 -6.50 -1.93
N LEU A 63 -0.87 -6.15 -2.79
CA LEU A 63 -1.29 -7.03 -3.88
C LEU A 63 -0.31 -6.92 -5.04
N GLU A 64 0.27 -8.05 -5.44
CA GLU A 64 1.27 -8.10 -6.49
C GLU A 64 0.72 -8.83 -7.72
N ALA A 65 0.74 -8.17 -8.86
CA ALA A 65 0.44 -8.78 -10.15
C ALA A 65 1.53 -9.79 -10.51
N GLY A 66 1.17 -10.83 -11.26
CA GLY A 66 2.15 -11.78 -11.77
C GLY A 66 3.14 -11.12 -12.72
N ALA A 67 4.31 -11.76 -12.89
CA ALA A 67 5.38 -11.23 -13.76
C ALA A 67 4.90 -10.99 -15.19
N GLU A 68 4.11 -11.91 -15.76
CA GLU A 68 3.57 -11.78 -17.11
C GLU A 68 2.59 -10.61 -17.22
N GLU A 69 1.71 -10.46 -16.23
CA GLU A 69 0.74 -9.36 -16.17
C GLU A 69 1.43 -8.01 -15.99
N SER A 70 2.45 -7.96 -15.15
CA SER A 70 3.27 -6.76 -14.95
C SER A 70 4.01 -6.37 -16.24
N ALA A 71 4.58 -7.34 -16.93
CA ALA A 71 5.25 -7.14 -18.21
C ALA A 71 4.26 -6.65 -19.29
N ALA A 72 3.05 -7.23 -19.33
CA ALA A 72 2.03 -6.81 -20.28
C ALA A 72 1.54 -5.37 -20.01
N ARG A 73 1.40 -4.98 -18.75
CA ARG A 73 1.06 -3.60 -18.38
C ARG A 73 2.16 -2.63 -18.79
N LEU A 74 3.42 -3.01 -18.55
CA LEU A 74 4.58 -2.20 -18.91
C LEU A 74 4.65 -2.02 -20.43
N ALA A 75 4.51 -3.10 -21.19
CA ALA A 75 4.52 -3.07 -22.65
C ALA A 75 3.39 -2.19 -23.22
N ARG A 76 2.20 -2.25 -22.66
CA ARG A 76 1.09 -1.38 -23.05
C ARG A 76 1.37 0.09 -22.75
N ARG A 77 1.96 0.38 -21.59
CA ARG A 77 2.39 1.73 -21.21
C ARG A 77 3.42 2.28 -22.20
N ASP A 78 4.42 1.48 -22.53
CA ASP A 78 5.49 1.88 -23.44
C ASP A 78 4.96 2.12 -24.86
N ALA A 79 4.03 1.30 -25.32
CA ALA A 79 3.40 1.45 -26.63
C ALA A 79 2.53 2.71 -26.74
N GLU A 80 1.89 3.12 -25.65
CA GLU A 80 1.05 4.32 -25.60
C GLU A 80 1.85 5.61 -25.38
N ARG A 81 3.11 5.51 -25.00
CA ARG A 81 3.94 6.64 -24.57
C ARG A 81 5.11 6.87 -25.51
N ALA A 82 5.04 7.94 -26.27
CA ALA A 82 6.05 8.30 -27.27
C ALA A 82 6.87 9.54 -26.91
N ASP A 83 6.68 10.17 -25.73
CA ASP A 83 7.36 11.41 -25.37
C ASP A 83 8.10 11.36 -24.03
N ALA A 84 8.90 12.40 -23.74
CA ALA A 84 9.72 12.50 -22.55
C ALA A 84 8.91 12.63 -21.24
N ILE A 85 7.72 13.19 -21.31
CA ILE A 85 6.84 13.36 -20.13
C ILE A 85 6.32 11.98 -19.70
N GLU A 86 5.90 11.16 -20.65
CA GLU A 86 5.42 9.81 -20.40
C GLU A 86 6.53 8.89 -19.90
N SER A 87 7.76 9.07 -20.39
CA SER A 87 8.94 8.37 -19.87
C SER A 87 9.20 8.70 -18.41
N ARG A 88 9.06 9.96 -18.00
CA ARG A 88 9.17 10.38 -16.59
C ARG A 88 8.07 9.75 -15.73
N ALA A 89 6.85 9.66 -16.24
CA ALA A 89 5.75 9.01 -15.55
C ALA A 89 6.02 7.52 -15.35
N ALA A 90 6.60 6.84 -16.34
CA ALA A 90 7.01 5.44 -16.22
C ALA A 90 8.08 5.25 -15.15
N ASP A 91 9.11 6.11 -15.13
CA ASP A 91 10.15 6.10 -14.10
C ASP A 91 9.58 6.33 -12.70
N TYR A 92 8.62 7.25 -12.59
CA TYR A 92 7.92 7.52 -11.32
C TYR A 92 7.16 6.28 -10.84
N HIS A 93 6.40 5.61 -11.71
CA HIS A 93 5.68 4.39 -11.35
C HIS A 93 6.61 3.24 -10.95
N ASN A 94 7.74 3.08 -11.64
CA ASN A 94 8.76 2.10 -11.26
C ASN A 94 9.35 2.42 -9.88
N GLY A 95 9.57 3.69 -9.59
CA GLY A 95 10.00 4.16 -8.27
C GLY A 95 8.97 3.87 -7.18
N VAL A 96 7.68 4.01 -7.47
CA VAL A 96 6.60 3.66 -6.54
C VAL A 96 6.62 2.16 -6.22
N ASP A 97 6.70 1.31 -7.25
CA ASP A 97 6.75 -0.15 -7.06
C ASP A 97 7.96 -0.55 -6.22
N THR A 98 9.13 0.02 -6.52
CA THR A 98 10.36 -0.23 -5.76
C THR A 98 10.18 0.19 -4.29
N ALA A 99 9.59 1.35 -4.05
CA ALA A 99 9.35 1.85 -2.69
C ALA A 99 8.40 0.94 -1.91
N PHE A 100 7.32 0.45 -2.51
CA PHE A 100 6.42 -0.50 -1.87
C PHE A 100 7.14 -1.79 -1.47
N HIS A 101 7.98 -2.32 -2.34
CA HIS A 101 8.76 -3.53 -2.04
C HIS A 101 9.75 -3.30 -0.91
N MET A 102 10.41 -2.15 -0.87
CA MET A 102 11.34 -1.80 0.20
C MET A 102 10.61 -1.69 1.54
N ILE A 103 9.45 -1.05 1.58
CA ILE A 103 8.63 -0.92 2.79
C ILE A 103 8.16 -2.30 3.27
N ALA A 104 7.67 -3.13 2.37
CA ALA A 104 7.21 -4.48 2.69
C ALA A 104 8.35 -5.35 3.24
N ASN A 105 9.55 -5.25 2.66
CA ASN A 105 10.72 -6.00 3.11
C ASN A 105 11.21 -5.52 4.49
N ALA A 106 11.05 -4.23 4.78
CA ALA A 106 11.45 -3.66 6.07
C ALA A 106 10.44 -3.96 7.20
N GLU A 107 9.18 -4.18 6.85
CA GLU A 107 8.09 -4.40 7.82
C GLU A 107 7.27 -5.67 7.50
N PRO A 108 7.93 -6.85 7.44
CA PRO A 108 7.25 -8.08 6.97
C PRO A 108 6.16 -8.58 7.92
N ASP A 109 6.20 -8.20 9.20
CA ASP A 109 5.18 -8.60 10.18
C ASP A 109 3.88 -7.81 10.00
N ARG A 110 3.97 -6.58 9.51
CA ARG A 110 2.82 -5.71 9.28
C ARG A 110 2.33 -5.77 7.83
N ILE A 111 3.23 -5.82 6.88
CA ILE A 111 2.89 -5.80 5.45
C ILE A 111 3.04 -7.20 4.86
N ARG A 112 1.92 -7.76 4.40
CA ARG A 112 1.86 -9.09 3.79
C ARG A 112 1.77 -8.96 2.28
N ARG A 113 2.67 -9.58 1.58
CA ARG A 113 2.68 -9.61 0.11
C ARG A 113 1.74 -10.71 -0.35
N ILE A 114 0.77 -10.36 -1.19
CA ILE A 114 -0.26 -11.28 -1.69
C ILE A 114 -0.15 -11.34 -3.21
N ALA A 115 0.09 -12.53 -3.73
CA ALA A 115 0.06 -12.75 -5.18
C ALA A 115 -1.38 -12.65 -5.68
N SER A 116 -1.63 -11.78 -6.64
CA SER A 116 -2.96 -11.54 -7.21
C SER A 116 -3.05 -11.92 -8.69
N SER A 117 -2.12 -12.77 -9.15
CA SER A 117 -2.08 -13.23 -10.54
C SER A 117 -3.06 -14.36 -10.85
N GLY A 118 -3.63 -15.00 -9.82
CA GLY A 118 -4.61 -16.04 -9.98
C GLY A 118 -6.05 -15.53 -10.02
N SER A 119 -7.00 -16.38 -9.68
CA SER A 119 -8.41 -16.00 -9.60
C SER A 119 -8.69 -15.07 -8.42
N VAL A 120 -9.86 -14.43 -8.43
CA VAL A 120 -10.33 -13.61 -7.32
C VAL A 120 -10.44 -14.46 -6.04
N GLU A 121 -10.91 -15.69 -6.17
CA GLU A 121 -11.05 -16.64 -5.05
C GLU A 121 -9.69 -16.99 -4.44
N GLU A 122 -8.68 -17.23 -5.27
CA GLU A 122 -7.32 -17.53 -4.80
C GLU A 122 -6.73 -16.34 -4.03
N THR A 123 -6.90 -15.13 -4.55
CA THR A 123 -6.46 -13.91 -3.88
C THR A 123 -7.19 -13.73 -2.55
N HIS A 124 -8.50 -13.93 -2.55
CA HIS A 124 -9.32 -13.86 -1.33
C HIS A 124 -8.85 -14.86 -0.27
N GLN A 125 -8.60 -16.11 -0.66
CA GLN A 125 -8.12 -17.13 0.27
C GLN A 125 -6.76 -16.79 0.85
N ALA A 126 -5.85 -16.25 0.03
CA ALA A 126 -4.53 -15.81 0.50
C ALA A 126 -4.65 -14.69 1.52
N ILE A 127 -5.53 -13.71 1.29
CA ILE A 127 -5.79 -12.62 2.22
C ILE A 127 -6.39 -13.16 3.52
N MET A 128 -7.38 -14.03 3.45
CA MET A 128 -8.02 -14.60 4.63
C MET A 128 -7.05 -15.45 5.46
N SER A 129 -6.16 -16.19 4.81
CA SER A 129 -5.13 -16.96 5.50
C SER A 129 -4.15 -16.06 6.25
N ALA A 130 -3.72 -14.96 5.61
CA ALA A 130 -2.83 -14.00 6.24
C ALA A 130 -3.51 -13.23 7.37
N LEU A 131 -4.83 -13.02 7.27
CA LEU A 131 -5.61 -12.29 8.25
C LEU A 131 -5.97 -13.13 9.48
N ALA A 132 -5.94 -14.46 9.38
CA ALA A 132 -6.36 -15.37 10.45
C ALA A 132 -5.78 -15.05 11.83
N PRO A 133 -4.49 -14.72 12.00
CA PRO A 133 -3.94 -14.38 13.32
C PRO A 133 -4.60 -13.16 13.96
N LEU A 134 -5.01 -12.16 13.17
CA LEU A 134 -5.72 -11.00 13.67
C LEU A 134 -7.18 -11.32 14.03
N LEU A 135 -7.83 -12.17 13.24
CA LEU A 135 -9.21 -12.61 13.53
C LEU A 135 -9.27 -13.38 14.85
N GLU A 136 -8.27 -14.22 15.12
CA GLU A 136 -8.17 -14.96 16.37
C GLU A 136 -7.98 -14.04 17.58
N ARG A 137 -7.20 -12.96 17.44
CA ARG A 137 -7.00 -11.98 18.50
C ARG A 137 -8.22 -11.09 18.72
N GLY A 138 -8.90 -10.73 17.66
CA GLY A 138 -10.04 -9.82 17.69
C GLY A 138 -11.36 -10.46 18.08
N GLY A 139 -11.34 -11.78 18.15
CA GLY A 139 -12.49 -12.55 18.59
C GLY A 139 -12.57 -12.61 20.11
#